data_5d24f288aacfd544bc91ca847637e688
#
_entry.id   5d24f288aacfd544bc91ca847637e688
#
_cell.length_a   1.000
_cell.length_b   1.000
_cell.length_c   1.000
_cell.angle_alpha   90.00
_cell.angle_beta   90.00
_cell.angle_gamma   90.00
#
_symmetry.space_group_name_H-M   'P 1'
#
loop_
_entity.id
_entity.type
_entity.pdbx_description
1 polymer ?
#
loop_
_entity_poly.entity_id
_entity_poly.type
_entity_poly.pdbx_seq_one_letter_code
_entity_poly.pdbx_strand_id
1 'polypeptide(L)'
;MKRLNRKEAVFLAGDRVDTLYRLQSGLVRIVELLPDGRTLTLRHVLPGDYFGEEALEGRRYRYAAEAMTEAVVEGLDPKGMNHEALHQVARNLARQMRRVQAYEAHLQSGELRARIARYLLFLADTPASFRDEQGLFVTVSHEEIADATASTRESVSKILSDLRYEGLIATAYRKVYLLNLKGLEEEAQGILEAA
;
A
#
# COMPACT_ATOMS: atom_id res chain seq x y z
N MET A 1 -7.55 -0.41 -21.09
CA MET A 1 -7.63 0.47 -19.90
C MET A 1 -8.91 0.14 -19.12
N LYS A 2 -8.80 -0.17 -17.83
CA LYS A 2 -9.92 -0.42 -16.91
C LYS A 2 -9.86 0.65 -15.80
N ARG A 3 -11.00 1.28 -15.52
CA ARG A 3 -11.17 2.17 -14.36
C ARG A 3 -11.74 1.37 -13.20
N LEU A 4 -11.27 1.67 -12.01
CA LEU A 4 -11.63 0.98 -10.78
C LEU A 4 -12.00 2.02 -9.73
N ASN A 5 -13.07 1.76 -9.03
CA ASN A 5 -13.41 2.50 -7.82
C ASN A 5 -12.59 1.98 -6.64
N ARG A 6 -12.49 2.78 -5.59
CA ARG A 6 -11.90 2.35 -4.33
C ARG A 6 -12.56 1.05 -3.83
N LYS A 7 -11.77 0.10 -3.33
CA LYS A 7 -12.16 -1.25 -2.87
C LYS A 7 -12.54 -2.23 -4.00
N GLU A 8 -12.45 -1.83 -5.25
CA GLU A 8 -12.69 -2.72 -6.37
C GLU A 8 -11.43 -3.58 -6.66
N ALA A 9 -11.63 -4.87 -6.86
CA ALA A 9 -10.55 -5.78 -7.20
C ALA A 9 -10.17 -5.66 -8.68
N VAL A 10 -8.87 -5.64 -8.96
CA VAL A 10 -8.33 -5.81 -10.31
C VAL A 10 -8.48 -7.27 -10.73
N PHE A 11 -8.05 -8.17 -9.84
CA PHE A 11 -8.17 -9.62 -9.89
C PHE A 11 -8.20 -10.21 -8.46
N LEU A 12 -8.70 -11.42 -8.34
CA LEU A 12 -8.76 -12.16 -7.08
C LEU A 12 -7.72 -13.29 -7.05
N ALA A 13 -7.33 -13.71 -5.86
CA ALA A 13 -6.52 -14.90 -5.69
C ALA A 13 -7.24 -16.13 -6.26
N GLY A 14 -6.50 -16.94 -7.05
CA GLY A 14 -7.05 -18.11 -7.73
C GLY A 14 -7.63 -17.84 -9.12
N ASP A 15 -7.84 -16.59 -9.51
CA ASP A 15 -8.27 -16.24 -10.86
C ASP A 15 -7.28 -16.73 -11.92
N ARG A 16 -7.79 -16.93 -13.13
CA ARG A 16 -6.97 -17.32 -14.27
C ARG A 16 -6.04 -16.19 -14.65
N VAL A 17 -4.76 -16.51 -14.82
CA VAL A 17 -3.74 -15.52 -15.19
C VAL A 17 -3.53 -15.52 -16.69
N ASP A 18 -3.88 -14.41 -17.31
CA ASP A 18 -3.61 -14.14 -18.73
C ASP A 18 -3.13 -12.70 -18.98
N THR A 19 -3.14 -11.87 -17.94
CA THR A 19 -2.94 -10.43 -18.08
C THR A 19 -1.92 -9.92 -17.05
N LEU A 20 -0.86 -9.31 -17.55
CA LEU A 20 0.02 -8.45 -16.75
C LEU A 20 -0.60 -7.04 -16.71
N TYR A 21 -0.61 -6.40 -15.57
CA TYR A 21 -1.18 -5.07 -15.43
C TYR A 21 -0.09 -4.01 -15.23
N ARG A 22 -0.38 -2.79 -15.70
CA ARG A 22 0.38 -1.59 -15.37
C ARG A 22 -0.55 -0.57 -14.75
N LEU A 23 -0.19 -0.04 -13.57
CA LEU A 23 -0.95 1.04 -12.94
C LEU A 23 -0.64 2.37 -13.64
N GLN A 24 -1.67 3.03 -14.16
CA GLN A 24 -1.54 4.33 -14.82
C GLN A 24 -1.77 5.49 -13.83
N SER A 25 -2.74 5.34 -12.93
CA SER A 25 -3.04 6.32 -11.89
C SER A 25 -3.74 5.67 -10.70
N GLY A 26 -3.72 6.33 -9.55
CA GLY A 26 -4.28 5.82 -8.30
C GLY A 26 -3.27 4.98 -7.52
N LEU A 27 -3.76 4.28 -6.50
CA LEU A 27 -3.00 3.39 -5.63
C LEU A 27 -3.71 2.04 -5.57
N VAL A 28 -2.95 0.96 -5.80
CA VAL A 28 -3.40 -0.43 -5.68
C VAL A 28 -2.56 -1.13 -4.61
N ARG A 29 -3.12 -2.08 -3.90
CA ARG A 29 -2.39 -2.96 -2.99
C ARG A 29 -2.52 -4.42 -3.40
N ILE A 30 -1.46 -5.18 -3.22
CA ILE A 30 -1.47 -6.64 -3.31
C ILE A 30 -1.71 -7.18 -1.92
N VAL A 31 -2.70 -8.04 -1.79
CA VAL A 31 -3.16 -8.54 -0.49
C VAL A 31 -3.25 -10.06 -0.45
N GLU A 32 -2.98 -10.61 0.72
CA GLU A 32 -3.22 -12.00 1.07
C GLU A 32 -4.36 -12.08 2.08
N LEU A 33 -5.33 -12.95 1.81
CA LEU A 33 -6.35 -13.31 2.78
C LEU A 33 -5.83 -14.49 3.61
N LEU A 34 -5.60 -14.25 4.89
CA LEU A 34 -5.11 -15.26 5.81
C LEU A 34 -6.23 -16.24 6.20
N PRO A 35 -5.88 -17.47 6.65
CA PRO A 35 -6.87 -18.49 7.06
C PRO A 35 -7.79 -18.04 8.22
N ASP A 36 -7.35 -17.11 9.04
CA ASP A 36 -8.12 -16.52 10.13
C ASP A 36 -9.07 -15.39 9.70
N GLY A 37 -9.14 -15.10 8.39
CA GLY A 37 -10.01 -14.09 7.80
C GLY A 37 -9.42 -12.68 7.79
N ARG A 38 -8.22 -12.48 8.35
CA ARG A 38 -7.52 -11.19 8.25
C ARG A 38 -6.92 -11.01 6.87
N THR A 39 -6.79 -9.77 6.46
CA THR A 39 -6.08 -9.38 5.25
C THR A 39 -4.69 -8.87 5.62
N LEU A 40 -3.69 -9.23 4.84
CA LEU A 40 -2.34 -8.72 4.95
C LEU A 40 -1.98 -7.96 3.67
N THR A 41 -1.52 -6.73 3.78
CA THR A 41 -0.96 -6.00 2.65
C THR A 41 0.48 -6.41 2.43
N LEU A 42 0.75 -7.03 1.28
CA LEU A 42 2.09 -7.50 0.92
C LEU A 42 2.92 -6.38 0.30
N ARG A 43 2.32 -5.58 -0.55
CA ARG A 43 2.96 -4.42 -1.18
C ARG A 43 1.96 -3.44 -1.75
N HIS A 44 2.43 -2.22 -1.99
CA HIS A 44 1.72 -1.19 -2.73
C HIS A 44 2.25 -1.10 -4.17
N VAL A 45 1.32 -0.89 -5.10
CA VAL A 45 1.57 -0.67 -6.52
C VAL A 45 1.36 0.82 -6.78
N LEU A 46 2.39 1.50 -7.24
CA LEU A 46 2.40 2.94 -7.53
C LEU A 46 2.22 3.19 -9.05
N PRO A 47 1.82 4.39 -9.47
CA PRO A 47 1.73 4.74 -10.89
C PRO A 47 3.03 4.41 -11.64
N GLY A 48 2.90 3.72 -12.76
CA GLY A 48 4.01 3.22 -13.58
C GLY A 48 4.50 1.82 -13.20
N ASP A 49 4.05 1.24 -12.08
CA ASP A 49 4.40 -0.13 -11.70
C ASP A 49 3.63 -1.17 -12.49
N TYR A 50 4.29 -2.29 -12.74
CA TYR A 50 3.68 -3.52 -13.24
C TYR A 50 3.32 -4.45 -12.07
N PHE A 51 2.22 -5.18 -12.21
CA PHE A 51 1.76 -6.16 -11.23
C PHE A 51 0.93 -7.26 -11.89
N GLY A 52 0.66 -8.36 -11.16
CA GLY A 52 0.11 -9.57 -11.75
C GLY A 52 1.18 -10.32 -12.55
N GLU A 53 2.41 -10.31 -12.04
CA GLU A 53 3.60 -10.90 -12.66
C GLU A 53 3.51 -12.41 -12.86
N GLU A 54 2.58 -13.09 -12.18
CA GLU A 54 2.26 -14.49 -12.43
C GLU A 54 1.84 -14.74 -13.88
N ALA A 55 1.38 -13.70 -14.60
CA ALA A 55 1.07 -13.76 -16.02
C ALA A 55 2.31 -14.10 -16.89
N LEU A 56 3.51 -13.80 -16.42
CA LEU A 56 4.76 -14.15 -17.08
C LEU A 56 5.07 -15.66 -16.95
N GLU A 57 4.52 -16.34 -15.93
CA GLU A 57 4.71 -17.77 -15.67
C GLU A 57 3.53 -18.62 -16.14
N GLY A 58 2.40 -18.02 -16.52
CA GLY A 58 1.20 -18.74 -16.94
C GLY A 58 0.47 -19.49 -15.81
N ARG A 59 0.62 -19.04 -14.57
CA ARG A 59 0.00 -19.63 -13.36
C ARG A 59 -1.31 -18.91 -13.01
N ARG A 60 -1.92 -19.27 -11.87
CA ARG A 60 -3.04 -18.52 -11.28
C ARG A 60 -2.49 -17.38 -10.41
N TYR A 61 -3.25 -16.27 -10.29
CA TYR A 61 -2.90 -15.21 -9.33
C TYR A 61 -2.86 -15.80 -7.93
N ARG A 62 -1.74 -15.64 -7.26
CA ARG A 62 -1.54 -16.16 -5.91
C ARG A 62 -2.21 -15.26 -4.88
N TYR A 63 -2.21 -13.97 -5.13
CA TYR A 63 -2.73 -12.92 -4.27
C TYR A 63 -3.84 -12.16 -4.97
N ALA A 64 -4.59 -11.33 -4.25
CA ALA A 64 -5.53 -10.40 -4.85
C ALA A 64 -4.91 -9.01 -5.03
N ALA A 65 -5.41 -8.25 -6.00
CA ALA A 65 -5.06 -6.85 -6.18
C ALA A 65 -6.30 -5.98 -6.00
N GLU A 66 -6.25 -5.01 -5.09
CA GLU A 66 -7.37 -4.15 -4.71
C GLU A 66 -7.00 -2.67 -4.85
N ALA A 67 -7.91 -1.87 -5.42
CA ALA A 67 -7.74 -0.43 -5.53
C ALA A 67 -7.96 0.27 -4.16
N MET A 68 -6.96 0.98 -3.66
CA MET A 68 -7.04 1.78 -2.45
C MET A 68 -7.63 3.17 -2.70
N THR A 69 -7.50 3.68 -3.93
CA THR A 69 -8.10 4.91 -4.42
C THR A 69 -8.85 4.62 -5.72
N GLU A 70 -9.50 5.61 -6.33
CA GLU A 70 -9.83 5.50 -7.75
C GLU A 70 -8.55 5.23 -8.53
N ALA A 71 -8.58 4.26 -9.43
CA ALA A 71 -7.41 3.81 -10.15
C ALA A 71 -7.70 3.52 -11.63
N VAL A 72 -6.67 3.67 -12.45
CA VAL A 72 -6.69 3.28 -13.87
C VAL A 72 -5.58 2.28 -14.12
N VAL A 73 -5.95 1.10 -14.61
CA VAL A 73 -4.99 0.04 -14.95
C VAL A 73 -5.06 -0.29 -16.44
N GLU A 74 -3.91 -0.61 -17.00
CA GLU A 74 -3.74 -1.12 -18.35
C GLU A 74 -3.44 -2.61 -18.28
N GLY A 75 -4.25 -3.43 -18.95
CA GLY A 75 -3.97 -4.86 -19.13
C GLY A 75 -3.07 -5.07 -20.34
N LEU A 76 -2.07 -5.91 -20.21
CA LEU A 76 -1.06 -6.25 -21.20
C LEU A 76 -1.00 -7.76 -21.38
N ASP A 77 -0.95 -8.22 -22.62
CA ASP A 77 -0.70 -9.63 -22.93
C ASP A 77 0.81 -9.90 -22.93
N PRO A 78 1.34 -10.68 -21.96
CA PRO A 78 2.77 -10.97 -21.90
C PRO A 78 3.31 -11.66 -23.15
N LYS A 79 2.48 -12.45 -23.83
CA LYS A 79 2.88 -13.20 -25.04
C LYS A 79 3.16 -12.31 -26.24
N GLY A 80 2.54 -11.11 -26.26
CA GLY A 80 2.76 -10.12 -27.29
C GLY A 80 3.93 -9.16 -27.00
N MET A 81 4.59 -9.28 -25.86
CA MET A 81 5.67 -8.37 -25.48
C MET A 81 6.97 -8.70 -26.20
N ASN A 82 7.64 -7.69 -26.76
CA ASN A 82 8.99 -7.81 -27.28
C ASN A 82 10.03 -7.82 -26.13
N HIS A 83 11.27 -8.12 -26.48
CA HIS A 83 12.37 -8.23 -25.51
C HIS A 83 12.60 -6.94 -24.70
N GLU A 84 12.46 -5.78 -25.33
CA GLU A 84 12.64 -4.49 -24.66
C GLU A 84 11.54 -4.23 -23.63
N ALA A 85 10.28 -4.52 -23.95
CA ALA A 85 9.15 -4.41 -23.05
C ALA A 85 9.31 -5.35 -21.84
N LEU A 86 9.73 -6.61 -22.07
CA LEU A 86 10.02 -7.54 -20.98
C LEU A 86 11.17 -7.05 -20.08
N HIS A 87 12.19 -6.42 -20.66
CA HIS A 87 13.30 -5.82 -19.92
C HIS A 87 12.85 -4.64 -19.04
N GLN A 88 11.90 -3.83 -19.52
CA GLN A 88 11.29 -2.75 -18.73
C GLN A 88 10.48 -3.30 -17.56
N VAL A 89 9.70 -4.37 -17.79
CA VAL A 89 8.98 -5.07 -16.70
C VAL A 89 9.96 -5.58 -15.65
N ALA A 90 11.02 -6.30 -16.06
CA ALA A 90 12.02 -6.84 -15.14
C ALA A 90 12.69 -5.76 -14.28
N ARG A 91 13.07 -4.63 -14.89
CA ARG A 91 13.65 -3.49 -14.14
C ARG A 91 12.66 -2.88 -13.16
N ASN A 92 11.39 -2.80 -13.53
CA ASN A 92 10.35 -2.27 -12.65
C ASN A 92 10.11 -3.22 -11.47
N LEU A 93 9.98 -4.52 -11.71
CA LEU A 93 9.82 -5.52 -10.65
C LEU A 93 11.03 -5.52 -9.69
N ALA A 94 12.26 -5.37 -10.20
CA ALA A 94 13.45 -5.24 -9.37
C ALA A 94 13.40 -3.98 -8.46
N ARG A 95 12.87 -2.86 -8.95
CA ARG A 95 12.65 -1.66 -8.12
C ARG A 95 11.57 -1.90 -7.06
N GLN A 96 10.47 -2.56 -7.43
CA GLN A 96 9.42 -2.91 -6.47
C GLN A 96 9.96 -3.85 -5.38
N MET A 97 10.77 -4.85 -5.74
CA MET A 97 11.39 -5.76 -4.77
C MET A 97 12.22 -5.00 -3.72
N ARG A 98 13.01 -3.98 -4.13
CA ARG A 98 13.75 -3.14 -3.17
C ARG A 98 12.81 -2.38 -2.23
N ARG A 99 11.68 -1.86 -2.73
CA ARG A 99 10.67 -1.19 -1.87
C ARG A 99 10.05 -2.16 -0.87
N VAL A 100 9.69 -3.37 -1.33
CA VAL A 100 9.12 -4.42 -0.47
C VAL A 100 10.11 -4.78 0.64
N GLN A 101 11.38 -5.01 0.32
CA GLN A 101 12.41 -5.32 1.31
C GLN A 101 12.60 -4.20 2.33
N ALA A 102 12.62 -2.94 1.89
CA ALA A 102 12.70 -1.79 2.79
C ALA A 102 11.45 -1.69 3.67
N TYR A 103 10.26 -1.90 3.11
CA TYR A 103 9.00 -1.84 3.83
C TYR A 103 8.88 -2.97 4.87
N GLU A 104 9.20 -4.21 4.50
CA GLU A 104 9.21 -5.36 5.43
C GLU A 104 10.17 -5.14 6.59
N ALA A 105 11.38 -4.63 6.33
CA ALA A 105 12.32 -4.28 7.39
C ALA A 105 11.72 -3.24 8.35
N HIS A 106 11.01 -2.25 7.84
CA HIS A 106 10.32 -1.27 8.67
C HIS A 106 9.11 -1.83 9.44
N LEU A 107 8.40 -2.82 8.88
CA LEU A 107 7.30 -3.48 9.59
C LEU A 107 7.79 -4.42 10.70
N GLN A 108 8.96 -4.99 10.55
CA GLN A 108 9.56 -5.90 11.54
C GLN A 108 10.30 -5.16 12.65
N SER A 109 10.64 -3.87 12.46
CA SER A 109 11.39 -3.07 13.41
C SER A 109 10.52 -2.08 14.19
N GLY A 110 10.74 -2.01 15.50
CA GLY A 110 10.11 -1.04 16.38
C GLY A 110 8.66 -1.37 16.76
N GLU A 111 8.12 -0.51 17.59
CA GLU A 111 6.76 -0.63 18.13
C GLU A 111 5.69 -0.34 17.05
N LEU A 112 4.47 -0.79 17.31
CA LEU A 112 3.33 -0.57 16.41
C LEU A 112 3.09 0.91 16.11
N ARG A 113 3.30 1.79 17.10
CA ARG A 113 3.17 3.24 16.95
C ARG A 113 4.11 3.79 15.87
N ALA A 114 5.39 3.39 15.88
CA ALA A 114 6.36 3.77 14.88
C ALA A 114 6.01 3.21 13.49
N ARG A 115 5.52 1.96 13.43
CA ARG A 115 5.06 1.36 12.16
C ARG A 115 3.88 2.12 11.55
N ILE A 116 2.92 2.53 12.38
CA ILE A 116 1.77 3.35 11.95
C ILE A 116 2.24 4.72 11.47
N ALA A 117 3.12 5.39 12.20
CA ALA A 117 3.67 6.70 11.78
C ALA A 117 4.39 6.59 10.42
N ARG A 118 5.25 5.57 10.22
CA ARG A 118 5.92 5.32 8.93
C ARG A 118 4.93 5.06 7.81
N TYR A 119 3.87 4.30 8.07
CA TYR A 119 2.86 4.00 7.08
C TYR A 119 2.07 5.25 6.67
N LEU A 120 1.70 6.11 7.62
CA LEU A 120 1.03 7.37 7.34
C LEU A 120 1.92 8.30 6.50
N LEU A 121 3.22 8.41 6.83
CA LEU A 121 4.21 9.16 6.06
C LEU A 121 4.39 8.59 4.66
N PHE A 122 4.49 7.26 4.53
CA PHE A 122 4.53 6.60 3.21
C PHE A 122 3.30 6.96 2.37
N LEU A 123 2.09 6.92 2.93
CA LEU A 123 0.87 7.27 2.20
C LEU A 123 0.84 8.74 1.78
N ALA A 124 1.50 9.64 2.52
CA ALA A 124 1.60 11.06 2.17
C ALA A 124 2.32 11.29 0.82
N ASP A 125 3.20 10.38 0.42
CA ASP A 125 3.94 10.42 -0.85
C ASP A 125 3.28 9.56 -1.96
N THR A 126 2.02 9.18 -1.79
CA THR A 126 1.28 8.34 -2.73
C THR A 126 0.01 9.03 -3.25
N PRO A 127 -0.65 8.46 -4.28
CA PRO A 127 -1.96 8.95 -4.72
C PRO A 127 -3.10 8.85 -3.69
N ALA A 128 -2.87 8.31 -2.49
CA ALA A 128 -3.81 8.38 -1.37
C ALA A 128 -3.74 9.70 -0.59
N SER A 129 -2.78 10.58 -0.92
CA SER A 129 -2.55 11.87 -0.29
C SER A 129 -3.31 12.97 -1.01
N PHE A 130 -3.96 13.83 -0.22
CA PHE A 130 -4.75 14.97 -0.70
C PHE A 130 -4.55 16.14 0.24
N ARG A 131 -5.00 17.32 -0.21
CA ARG A 131 -5.00 18.54 0.59
C ARG A 131 -6.36 19.24 0.46
N ASP A 132 -6.90 19.65 1.59
CA ASP A 132 -8.09 20.51 1.66
C ASP A 132 -7.84 21.71 2.60
N GLU A 133 -8.88 22.43 2.98
CA GLU A 133 -8.79 23.60 3.87
C GLU A 133 -8.22 23.27 5.26
N GLN A 134 -8.36 22.03 5.71
CA GLN A 134 -7.83 21.56 7.01
C GLN A 134 -6.37 21.09 6.91
N GLY A 135 -5.82 20.96 5.70
CA GLY A 135 -4.42 20.61 5.47
C GLY A 135 -4.20 19.33 4.67
N LEU A 136 -3.01 18.74 4.86
CA LEU A 136 -2.61 17.49 4.24
C LEU A 136 -3.30 16.31 4.92
N PHE A 137 -3.94 15.44 4.16
CA PHE A 137 -4.52 14.19 4.68
C PHE A 137 -4.25 13.01 3.75
N VAL A 138 -4.29 11.82 4.33
CA VAL A 138 -4.27 10.56 3.59
C VAL A 138 -5.63 9.87 3.71
N THR A 139 -6.09 9.26 2.61
CA THR A 139 -7.34 8.50 2.58
C THR A 139 -7.05 7.05 2.91
N VAL A 140 -7.33 6.66 4.15
CA VAL A 140 -7.05 5.31 4.67
C VAL A 140 -8.04 4.97 5.79
N SER A 141 -8.42 3.70 5.92
CA SER A 141 -9.20 3.20 7.05
C SER A 141 -8.29 2.57 8.11
N HIS A 142 -8.80 2.44 9.35
CA HIS A 142 -8.09 1.75 10.43
C HIS A 142 -7.78 0.29 10.07
N GLU A 143 -8.65 -0.36 9.31
CA GLU A 143 -8.45 -1.72 8.82
C GLU A 143 -7.29 -1.79 7.83
N GLU A 144 -7.23 -0.87 6.85
CA GLU A 144 -6.11 -0.81 5.89
C GLU A 144 -4.77 -0.52 6.57
N ILE A 145 -4.77 0.30 7.64
CA ILE A 145 -3.57 0.51 8.46
C ILE A 145 -3.20 -0.79 9.18
N ALA A 146 -4.18 -1.51 9.75
CA ALA A 146 -3.94 -2.77 10.43
C ALA A 146 -3.37 -3.84 9.48
N ASP A 147 -3.96 -3.97 8.29
CA ASP A 147 -3.49 -4.87 7.23
C ASP A 147 -2.05 -4.56 6.80
N ALA A 148 -1.69 -3.28 6.73
CA ALA A 148 -0.36 -2.83 6.30
C ALA A 148 0.70 -2.93 7.40
N THR A 149 0.28 -2.84 8.68
CA THR A 149 1.18 -2.86 9.83
C THR A 149 1.19 -4.20 10.57
N ALA A 150 0.59 -5.25 9.99
CA ALA A 150 0.45 -6.57 10.59
C ALA A 150 -0.07 -6.51 12.04
N SER A 151 -1.18 -5.78 12.25
CA SER A 151 -1.77 -5.55 13.57
C SER A 151 -3.29 -5.73 13.54
N THR A 152 -3.97 -5.40 14.64
CA THR A 152 -5.44 -5.42 14.71
C THR A 152 -6.00 -4.01 14.58
N ARG A 153 -7.24 -3.90 14.07
CA ARG A 153 -7.97 -2.64 13.95
C ARG A 153 -8.11 -1.92 15.30
N GLU A 154 -8.31 -2.68 16.39
CA GLU A 154 -8.44 -2.16 17.75
C GLU A 154 -7.14 -1.52 18.21
N SER A 155 -6.00 -2.18 17.98
CA SER A 155 -4.67 -1.65 18.31
C SER A 155 -4.36 -0.38 17.52
N VAL A 156 -4.68 -0.36 16.22
CA VAL A 156 -4.57 0.84 15.38
C VAL A 156 -5.44 1.97 15.91
N SER A 157 -6.70 1.68 16.24
CA SER A 157 -7.64 2.70 16.74
C SER A 157 -7.13 3.36 18.03
N LYS A 158 -6.52 2.58 18.92
CA LYS A 158 -5.90 3.09 20.15
C LYS A 158 -4.74 4.02 19.83
N ILE A 159 -3.78 3.57 19.02
CA ILE A 159 -2.61 4.38 18.64
C ILE A 159 -3.00 5.67 17.91
N LEU A 160 -3.96 5.61 16.98
CA LEU A 160 -4.44 6.82 16.31
C LEU A 160 -5.14 7.79 17.28
N SER A 161 -5.81 7.28 18.33
CA SER A 161 -6.38 8.13 19.39
C SER A 161 -5.29 8.83 20.18
N ASP A 162 -4.19 8.13 20.51
CA ASP A 162 -3.06 8.69 21.24
C ASP A 162 -2.35 9.77 20.39
N LEU A 163 -2.05 9.48 19.11
CA LEU A 163 -1.45 10.46 18.17
C LEU A 163 -2.32 11.70 17.97
N ARG A 164 -3.66 11.53 17.98
CA ARG A 164 -4.61 12.63 17.92
C ARG A 164 -4.60 13.46 19.19
N TYR A 165 -4.58 12.84 20.36
CA TYR A 165 -4.51 13.53 21.65
C TYR A 165 -3.25 14.39 21.75
N GLU A 166 -2.13 13.92 21.22
CA GLU A 166 -0.86 14.62 21.16
C GLU A 166 -0.79 15.70 20.06
N GLY A 167 -1.84 15.82 19.23
CA GLY A 167 -1.91 16.84 18.19
C GLY A 167 -1.04 16.54 16.96
N LEU A 168 -0.57 15.31 16.79
CA LEU A 168 0.22 14.91 15.61
C LEU A 168 -0.66 14.69 14.38
N ILE A 169 -1.90 14.21 14.61
CA ILE A 169 -2.89 13.96 13.57
C ILE A 169 -4.28 14.46 13.97
N ALA A 170 -5.18 14.56 12.98
CA ALA A 170 -6.62 14.56 13.21
C ALA A 170 -7.28 13.47 12.36
N THR A 171 -8.44 12.99 12.78
CA THR A 171 -9.14 11.90 12.09
C THR A 171 -10.56 12.32 11.69
N ALA A 172 -10.96 11.94 10.47
CA ALA A 172 -12.31 12.05 9.98
C ALA A 172 -12.69 10.72 9.28
N TYR A 173 -13.90 10.65 8.74
CA TYR A 173 -14.32 9.42 8.05
C TYR A 173 -13.36 9.06 6.91
N ARG A 174 -12.61 7.97 7.08
CA ARG A 174 -11.58 7.48 6.14
C ARG A 174 -10.50 8.50 5.77
N LYS A 175 -10.24 9.49 6.64
CA LYS A 175 -9.19 10.48 6.47
C LYS A 175 -8.35 10.56 7.75
N VAL A 176 -7.06 10.65 7.57
CA VAL A 176 -6.10 10.99 8.63
C VAL A 176 -5.34 12.23 8.19
N TYR A 177 -5.58 13.36 8.86
CA TYR A 177 -4.86 14.61 8.64
C TYR A 177 -3.51 14.56 9.34
N LEU A 178 -2.46 14.90 8.65
CA LEU A 178 -1.09 14.94 9.16
C LEU A 178 -0.76 16.36 9.61
N LEU A 179 -1.04 16.65 10.89
CA LEU A 179 -0.93 18.02 11.43
C LEU A 179 0.52 18.41 11.74
N ASN A 180 1.32 17.48 12.18
CA ASN A 180 2.73 17.68 12.53
C ASN A 180 3.59 16.59 11.88
N LEU A 181 4.07 16.87 10.66
CA LEU A 181 4.92 15.93 9.91
C LEU A 181 6.23 15.63 10.65
N LYS A 182 6.87 16.66 11.24
CA LYS A 182 8.11 16.47 11.98
C LYS A 182 7.92 15.54 13.19
N GLY A 183 6.86 15.75 13.97
CA GLY A 183 6.53 14.87 15.09
C GLY A 183 6.24 13.43 14.64
N LEU A 184 5.57 13.26 13.49
CA LEU A 184 5.35 11.93 12.90
C LEU A 184 6.66 11.29 12.40
N GLU A 185 7.62 12.06 11.88
CA GLU A 185 8.95 11.58 11.51
C GLU A 185 9.74 11.11 12.74
N GLU A 186 9.67 11.86 13.85
CA GLU A 186 10.27 11.47 15.14
C GLU A 186 9.66 10.17 15.65
N GLU A 187 8.32 10.03 15.63
CA GLU A 187 7.63 8.77 15.97
C GLU A 187 8.03 7.61 15.04
N ALA A 188 8.18 7.88 13.74
CA ALA A 188 8.55 6.87 12.74
C ALA A 188 9.96 6.34 12.95
N GLN A 189 10.88 7.14 13.48
CA GLN A 189 12.24 6.71 13.82
C GLN A 189 12.25 5.72 14.98
N GLY A 190 11.24 5.80 15.88
CA GLY A 190 10.95 4.91 17.02
C GLY A 190 12.18 4.28 17.61
N ILE A 191 12.65 4.74 18.77
CA ILE A 191 13.66 4.12 19.65
C ILE A 191 14.70 3.22 18.94
N LEU A 192 15.38 3.72 17.93
CA LEU A 192 16.68 3.19 17.50
C LEU A 192 17.84 3.79 18.35
N GLU A 193 17.51 4.75 19.23
CA GLU A 193 18.50 5.44 20.09
C GLU A 193 18.53 4.92 21.55
N ALA A 194 17.81 3.86 21.87
CA ALA A 194 17.78 3.29 23.23
C ALA A 194 18.38 1.88 23.30
N ALA A 195 19.55 1.68 22.64
CA ALA A 195 20.37 0.47 22.85
C ALA A 195 21.84 0.82 22.91
#